data_9fc45462aca726262cb65d8db8ad24af
#
_entry.id   9fc45462aca726262cb65d8db8ad24af
#
_cell.length_a   1.000
_cell.length_b   1.000
_cell.length_c   1.000
_cell.angle_alpha   90.00
_cell.angle_beta   90.00
_cell.angle_gamma   90.00
#
_symmetry.space_group_name_H-M   'P 1'
#
loop_
_entity.id
_entity.type
_entity.pdbx_description
1 polymer ?
#
loop_
_entity_poly.entity_id
_entity_poly.type
_entity_poly.pdbx_seq_one_letter_code
_entity_poly.pdbx_strand_id
1 'polypeptide(L)'
;MIRRSESEKVRMRKTSDKGTDIGFILPPGTRLKDQDVVFLDDKKMIMVKLSTELVAVISFKSHSFYNDQNQNYFNLIKIAIKIGHTIGNLHRPLKLEENKIIFPIQTIDEINLFQKLLVDVKDHINITFDEMIFEPEQGFDIHEH
;
A
#
# COMPACT_ATOMS: atom_id res chain seq x y z
N MET A 1 -3.18 17.19 -7.53
CA MET A 1 -2.52 15.94 -7.09
C MET A 1 -2.44 15.92 -5.56
N ILE A 2 -2.72 14.81 -4.96
CA ILE A 2 -2.83 14.64 -3.51
C ILE A 2 -1.96 13.45 -3.10
N ARG A 3 -1.22 13.57 -1.99
CA ARG A 3 -0.51 12.42 -1.39
C ARG A 3 -1.50 11.53 -0.65
N ARG A 4 -1.21 10.24 -0.53
CA ARG A 4 -2.04 9.31 0.25
C ARG A 4 -2.28 9.80 1.69
N SER A 5 -1.25 10.30 2.36
CA SER A 5 -1.36 10.86 3.71
C SER A 5 -2.28 12.08 3.81
N GLU A 6 -2.45 12.81 2.72
CA GLU A 6 -3.38 13.94 2.65
C GLU A 6 -4.82 13.48 2.38
N SER A 7 -4.98 12.38 1.63
CA SER A 7 -6.30 11.83 1.29
C SER A 7 -7.11 11.36 2.50
N GLU A 8 -6.45 11.11 3.62
CA GLU A 8 -7.04 10.63 4.88
C GLU A 8 -7.40 11.77 5.84
N LYS A 9 -7.05 13.00 5.54
CA LYS A 9 -7.33 14.15 6.40
C LYS A 9 -8.81 14.52 6.37
N VAL A 10 -9.38 14.79 7.55
CA VAL A 10 -10.74 15.28 7.69
C VAL A 10 -10.92 16.65 7.04
N ARG A 11 -9.91 17.51 7.12
CA ARG A 11 -9.92 18.84 6.52
C ARG A 11 -8.68 19.06 5.68
N MET A 12 -8.90 19.59 4.48
CA MET A 12 -7.81 19.87 3.55
C MET A 12 -8.22 21.02 2.61
N ARG A 13 -7.25 21.83 2.21
CA ARG A 13 -7.41 22.85 1.18
C ARG A 13 -6.40 22.61 0.08
N LYS A 14 -6.87 22.58 -1.16
CA LYS A 14 -6.04 22.37 -2.35
C LYS A 14 -6.47 23.26 -3.50
N THR A 15 -5.54 23.54 -4.38
CA THR A 15 -5.79 24.24 -5.63
C THR A 15 -5.72 23.25 -6.79
N SER A 16 -6.73 23.24 -7.66
CA SER A 16 -6.72 22.39 -8.85
C SER A 16 -5.64 22.85 -9.85
N ASP A 17 -5.35 22.03 -10.83
CA ASP A 17 -4.40 22.34 -11.91
C ASP A 17 -4.80 23.59 -12.71
N LYS A 18 -6.09 23.92 -12.75
CA LYS A 18 -6.64 25.11 -13.40
C LYS A 18 -6.84 26.31 -12.46
N GLY A 19 -6.32 26.24 -11.23
CA GLY A 19 -6.31 27.34 -10.28
C GLY A 19 -7.57 27.46 -9.42
N THR A 20 -8.49 26.48 -9.42
CA THR A 20 -9.66 26.50 -8.55
C THR A 20 -9.26 26.11 -7.13
N ASP A 21 -9.60 26.95 -6.16
CA ASP A 21 -9.37 26.69 -4.74
C ASP A 21 -10.50 25.83 -4.17
N ILE A 22 -10.14 24.72 -3.51
CA ILE A 22 -11.08 23.72 -3.03
C ILE A 22 -10.82 23.42 -1.56
N GLY A 23 -11.85 23.56 -0.74
CA GLY A 23 -11.87 23.10 0.64
C GLY A 23 -12.56 21.73 0.76
N PHE A 24 -11.92 20.80 1.43
CA PHE A 24 -12.48 19.49 1.73
C PHE A 24 -12.80 19.37 3.21
N ILE A 25 -13.99 18.90 3.51
CA ILE A 25 -14.38 18.46 4.84
C ILE A 25 -14.99 17.07 4.69
N LEU A 26 -14.28 16.06 5.17
CA LEU A 26 -14.67 14.67 5.04
C LEU A 26 -15.11 14.11 6.39
N PRO A 27 -16.09 13.20 6.42
CA PRO A 27 -16.40 12.47 7.65
C PRO A 27 -15.17 11.70 8.15
N PRO A 28 -14.98 11.57 9.48
CA PRO A 28 -13.91 10.75 10.03
C PRO A 28 -13.94 9.32 9.47
N GLY A 29 -12.76 8.77 9.14
CA GLY A 29 -12.64 7.45 8.53
C GLY A 29 -12.90 7.40 7.02
N THR A 30 -13.24 8.53 6.40
CA THR A 30 -13.38 8.63 4.95
C THR A 30 -12.03 8.98 4.32
N ARG A 31 -11.72 8.36 3.19
CA ARG A 31 -10.53 8.60 2.41
C ARG A 31 -10.88 8.92 0.97
N LEU A 32 -10.24 9.94 0.39
CA LEU A 32 -10.30 10.20 -1.04
C LEU A 32 -9.51 9.13 -1.78
N LYS A 33 -10.07 8.60 -2.83
CA LYS A 33 -9.43 7.62 -3.71
C LYS A 33 -8.99 8.28 -5.01
N ASP A 34 -8.07 7.62 -5.69
CA ASP A 34 -7.70 8.04 -7.04
C ASP A 34 -8.93 8.04 -7.94
N GLN A 35 -9.06 9.09 -8.75
CA GLN A 35 -10.19 9.32 -9.67
C GLN A 35 -11.54 9.66 -9.02
N ASP A 36 -11.60 9.89 -7.72
CA ASP A 36 -12.81 10.42 -7.09
C ASP A 36 -13.18 11.78 -7.68
N VAL A 37 -14.45 11.96 -8.04
CA VAL A 37 -14.98 13.24 -8.50
C VAL A 37 -15.42 14.05 -7.30
N VAL A 38 -14.79 15.20 -7.09
CA VAL A 38 -15.03 16.06 -5.91
C VAL A 38 -15.85 17.30 -6.26
N PHE A 39 -15.98 17.63 -7.52
CA PHE A 39 -16.83 18.69 -8.01
C PHE A 39 -17.28 18.38 -9.44
N LEU A 40 -18.58 18.59 -9.71
CA LEU A 40 -19.14 18.42 -11.04
C LEU A 40 -20.27 19.43 -11.26
N ASP A 41 -20.17 20.19 -12.35
CA ASP A 41 -21.24 21.03 -12.87
C ASP A 41 -21.29 20.95 -14.42
N ASP A 42 -22.11 21.76 -15.05
CA ASP A 42 -22.28 21.76 -16.53
C ASP A 42 -21.02 22.22 -17.27
N LYS A 43 -20.07 22.86 -16.58
CA LYS A 43 -18.90 23.49 -17.18
C LYS A 43 -17.60 22.81 -16.84
N LYS A 44 -17.50 22.13 -15.69
CA LYS A 44 -16.25 21.50 -15.25
C LYS A 44 -16.48 20.33 -14.32
N MET A 45 -15.50 19.45 -14.33
CA MET A 45 -15.34 18.34 -13.42
C MET A 45 -13.98 18.43 -12.75
N ILE A 46 -13.93 18.26 -11.44
CA ILE A 46 -12.68 18.19 -10.68
C ILE A 46 -12.55 16.80 -10.10
N MET A 47 -11.44 16.16 -10.40
CA MET A 47 -11.14 14.79 -10.04
C MET A 47 -9.88 14.72 -9.19
N VAL A 48 -9.89 13.84 -8.21
CA VAL A 48 -8.71 13.54 -7.38
C VAL A 48 -7.72 12.74 -8.21
N LYS A 49 -6.45 13.13 -8.14
CA LYS A 49 -5.33 12.34 -8.63
C LYS A 49 -4.36 12.12 -7.47
N LEU A 50 -4.20 10.87 -7.08
CA LEU A 50 -3.21 10.51 -6.07
C LEU A 50 -1.81 10.50 -6.68
N SER A 51 -0.83 10.95 -5.92
CA SER A 51 0.57 10.82 -6.32
C SER A 51 1.05 9.39 -6.12
N THR A 52 1.97 8.96 -6.99
CA THR A 52 2.70 7.71 -6.80
C THR A 52 3.58 7.77 -5.55
N GLU A 53 3.83 6.62 -4.95
CA GLU A 53 4.77 6.47 -3.85
C GLU A 53 5.62 5.21 -4.05
N LEU A 54 6.77 5.19 -3.40
CA LEU A 54 7.67 4.06 -3.45
C LEU A 54 7.11 2.92 -2.60
N VAL A 55 7.10 1.72 -3.15
CA VAL A 55 6.59 0.52 -2.48
C VAL A 55 7.60 -0.62 -2.56
N ALA A 56 7.57 -1.48 -1.55
CA ALA A 56 8.17 -2.79 -1.62
C ALA A 56 7.14 -3.80 -2.11
N VAL A 57 7.60 -4.74 -2.91
CA VAL A 57 6.78 -5.83 -3.45
C VAL A 57 7.43 -7.15 -3.06
N ILE A 58 6.72 -7.93 -2.25
CA ILE A 58 7.12 -9.29 -1.88
C ILE A 58 6.30 -10.27 -2.70
N SER A 59 6.97 -11.13 -3.45
CA SER A 59 6.36 -12.22 -4.20
C SER A 59 6.89 -13.56 -3.73
N PHE A 60 6.06 -14.61 -3.83
CA PHE A 60 6.43 -15.97 -3.46
C PHE A 60 7.06 -16.68 -4.64
N LYS A 61 8.15 -17.43 -4.38
CA LYS A 61 8.79 -18.29 -5.38
C LYS A 61 7.96 -19.57 -5.55
N SER A 62 7.37 -19.75 -6.71
CA SER A 62 6.45 -20.86 -6.99
C SER A 62 7.08 -22.25 -6.84
N HIS A 63 8.36 -22.42 -7.17
CA HIS A 63 9.05 -23.69 -7.09
C HIS A 63 9.31 -24.17 -5.65
N SER A 64 9.19 -23.30 -4.65
CA SER A 64 9.37 -23.65 -3.25
C SER A 64 8.22 -24.48 -2.67
N PHE A 65 7.10 -24.63 -3.39
CA PHE A 65 5.85 -25.14 -2.85
C PHE A 65 5.31 -26.41 -3.54
N TYR A 66 6.08 -27.04 -4.44
CA TYR A 66 5.57 -28.13 -5.28
C TYR A 66 5.85 -29.56 -4.79
N ASN A 67 6.68 -29.78 -3.78
CA ASN A 67 7.21 -31.11 -3.49
C ASN A 67 6.46 -31.94 -2.42
N ASP A 68 5.59 -31.34 -1.60
CA ASP A 68 4.72 -32.04 -0.63
C ASP A 68 3.54 -31.14 -0.28
N GLN A 69 2.35 -31.51 -0.72
CA GLN A 69 1.17 -30.64 -0.64
C GLN A 69 0.81 -30.21 0.79
N ASN A 70 0.91 -31.10 1.79
CA ASN A 70 0.52 -30.78 3.15
C ASN A 70 1.58 -29.96 3.88
N GLN A 71 2.85 -30.29 3.73
CA GLN A 71 3.95 -29.59 4.38
C GLN A 71 4.20 -28.23 3.74
N ASN A 72 4.02 -28.11 2.43
CA ASN A 72 4.12 -26.85 1.70
C ASN A 72 3.04 -25.86 2.11
N TYR A 73 1.83 -26.34 2.36
CA TYR A 73 0.72 -25.50 2.82
C TYR A 73 1.03 -24.87 4.19
N PHE A 74 1.50 -25.67 5.16
CA PHE A 74 1.89 -25.17 6.47
C PHE A 74 3.08 -24.21 6.40
N ASN A 75 4.05 -24.49 5.55
CA ASN A 75 5.20 -23.60 5.34
C ASN A 75 4.76 -22.26 4.74
N LEU A 76 3.85 -22.28 3.77
CA LEU A 76 3.30 -21.06 3.17
C LEU A 76 2.60 -20.20 4.22
N ILE A 77 1.79 -20.81 5.08
CA ILE A 77 1.12 -20.11 6.18
C ILE A 77 2.14 -19.46 7.12
N LYS A 78 3.17 -20.18 7.54
CA LYS A 78 4.22 -19.66 8.43
C LYS A 78 4.95 -18.47 7.79
N ILE A 79 5.29 -18.57 6.52
CA ILE A 79 5.95 -17.51 5.77
C ILE A 79 5.05 -16.28 5.70
N ALA A 80 3.79 -16.46 5.34
CA ALA A 80 2.82 -15.38 5.25
C ALA A 80 2.63 -14.66 6.61
N ILE A 81 2.52 -15.42 7.69
CA ILE A 81 2.42 -14.89 9.05
C ILE A 81 3.68 -14.10 9.41
N LYS A 82 4.86 -14.63 9.14
CA LYS A 82 6.14 -13.97 9.40
C LYS A 82 6.23 -12.62 8.66
N ILE A 83 5.86 -12.61 7.40
CA ILE A 83 5.86 -11.38 6.58
C ILE A 83 4.86 -10.37 7.14
N GLY A 84 3.62 -10.78 7.36
CA GLY A 84 2.57 -9.91 7.87
C GLY A 84 2.90 -9.34 9.25
N HIS A 85 3.45 -10.16 10.14
CA HIS A 85 3.89 -9.72 11.45
C HIS A 85 5.03 -8.69 11.37
N THR A 86 6.01 -8.92 10.51
CA THR A 86 7.13 -8.01 10.31
C THR A 86 6.67 -6.64 9.78
N ILE A 87 5.80 -6.64 8.78
CA ILE A 87 5.24 -5.40 8.21
C ILE A 87 4.38 -4.68 9.24
N GLY A 88 3.53 -5.41 9.95
CA GLY A 88 2.65 -4.87 10.99
C GLY A 88 3.42 -4.25 12.16
N ASN A 89 4.51 -4.85 12.59
CA ASN A 89 5.37 -4.29 13.64
C ASN A 89 5.99 -2.95 13.25
N LEU A 90 6.20 -2.72 11.97
CA LEU A 90 6.71 -1.46 11.44
C LEU A 90 5.59 -0.46 11.13
N HIS A 91 4.37 -0.78 11.50
CA HIS A 91 3.18 0.07 11.27
C HIS A 91 3.02 0.49 9.80
N ARG A 92 3.25 -0.44 8.88
CA ARG A 92 3.06 -0.21 7.46
C ARG A 92 1.72 -0.79 7.01
N PRO A 93 0.90 0.00 6.30
CA PRO A 93 -0.28 -0.55 5.64
C PRO A 93 0.14 -1.51 4.54
N LEU A 94 -0.70 -2.45 4.17
CA LEU A 94 -0.38 -3.39 3.10
C LEU A 94 -1.55 -3.61 2.16
N LYS A 95 -1.22 -4.08 0.96
CA LYS A 95 -2.15 -4.49 -0.08
C LYS A 95 -1.75 -5.88 -0.55
N LEU A 96 -2.74 -6.74 -0.69
CA LEU A 96 -2.58 -8.07 -1.28
C LEU A 96 -3.05 -8.02 -2.73
N GLU A 97 -2.23 -8.46 -3.65
CA GLU A 97 -2.52 -8.49 -5.07
C GLU A 97 -2.03 -9.81 -5.66
N GLU A 98 -2.96 -10.71 -5.95
CA GLU A 98 -2.66 -12.07 -6.37
C GLU A 98 -1.72 -12.78 -5.37
N ASN A 99 -0.49 -13.07 -5.79
CA ASN A 99 0.54 -13.69 -4.95
C ASN A 99 1.59 -12.69 -4.42
N LYS A 100 1.23 -11.42 -4.40
CA LYS A 100 2.14 -10.34 -3.99
C LYS A 100 1.62 -9.63 -2.75
N ILE A 101 2.56 -9.22 -1.90
CA ILE A 101 2.32 -8.34 -0.76
C ILE A 101 3.02 -7.01 -1.07
N ILE A 102 2.25 -5.93 -1.08
CA ILE A 102 2.74 -4.59 -1.43
C ILE A 102 2.56 -3.68 -0.22
N PHE A 103 3.58 -2.93 0.12
CA PHE A 103 3.54 -1.97 1.22
C PHE A 103 4.46 -0.77 0.95
N PRO A 104 4.11 0.44 1.47
CA PRO A 104 4.91 1.62 1.22
C PRO A 104 6.26 1.58 1.94
N ILE A 105 7.28 2.10 1.28
CA ILE A 105 8.61 2.35 1.84
C ILE A 105 9.01 3.78 1.60
N GLN A 106 9.92 4.31 2.41
CA GLN A 106 10.38 5.69 2.28
C GLN A 106 11.57 5.81 1.33
N THR A 107 12.46 4.84 1.35
CA THR A 107 13.66 4.80 0.50
C THR A 107 13.90 3.38 -0.02
N ILE A 108 14.65 3.28 -1.13
CA ILE A 108 15.05 1.99 -1.69
C ILE A 108 15.92 1.20 -0.72
N ASP A 109 16.69 1.86 0.13
CA ASP A 109 17.55 1.22 1.13
C ASP A 109 16.76 0.40 2.15
N GLU A 110 15.47 0.68 2.35
CA GLU A 110 14.62 -0.13 3.21
C GLU A 110 14.44 -1.57 2.69
N ILE A 111 14.64 -1.82 1.41
CA ILE A 111 14.65 -3.18 0.86
C ILE A 111 15.72 -4.04 1.56
N ASN A 112 16.89 -3.48 1.81
CA ASN A 112 17.95 -4.18 2.55
C ASN A 112 17.53 -4.49 4.00
N LEU A 113 16.81 -3.56 4.63
CA LEU A 113 16.26 -3.79 5.97
C LEU A 113 15.27 -4.97 5.97
N PHE A 114 14.34 -4.98 5.04
CA PHE A 114 13.36 -6.08 4.93
C PHE A 114 14.00 -7.41 4.58
N GLN A 115 15.02 -7.42 3.73
CA GLN A 115 15.80 -8.62 3.44
C GLN A 115 16.46 -9.20 4.71
N LYS A 116 16.96 -8.35 5.60
CA LYS A 116 17.53 -8.79 6.89
C LYS A 116 16.44 -9.30 7.85
N LEU A 117 15.33 -8.58 7.96
CA LEU A 117 14.22 -8.96 8.84
C LEU A 117 13.55 -10.27 8.40
N LEU A 118 13.56 -10.57 7.11
CA LEU A 118 12.94 -11.73 6.51
C LEU A 118 13.98 -12.80 6.07
N VAL A 119 15.17 -12.76 6.64
CA VAL A 119 16.26 -13.68 6.28
C VAL A 119 15.86 -15.16 6.43
N ASP A 120 15.03 -15.49 7.42
CA ASP A 120 14.57 -16.86 7.67
C ASP A 120 13.73 -17.44 6.54
N VAL A 121 13.12 -16.59 5.73
CA VAL A 121 12.22 -16.98 4.63
C VAL A 121 12.74 -16.56 3.25
N LYS A 122 13.97 -16.07 3.17
CA LYS A 122 14.57 -15.52 1.95
C LYS A 122 14.54 -16.45 0.73
N ASP A 123 14.61 -17.76 0.97
CA ASP A 123 14.64 -18.76 -0.11
C ASP A 123 13.26 -18.99 -0.75
N HIS A 124 12.21 -18.49 -0.13
CA HIS A 124 10.82 -18.66 -0.56
C HIS A 124 10.20 -17.41 -1.18
N ILE A 125 10.88 -16.27 -1.09
CA ILE A 125 10.35 -14.97 -1.52
C ILE A 125 11.36 -14.20 -2.34
N ASN A 126 10.82 -13.27 -3.17
CA ASN A 126 11.57 -12.18 -3.77
C ASN A 126 11.07 -10.86 -3.21
N ILE A 127 11.98 -9.94 -2.93
CA ILE A 127 11.66 -8.58 -2.51
C ILE A 127 12.21 -7.62 -3.57
N THR A 128 11.32 -6.84 -4.15
CA THR A 128 11.66 -5.79 -5.12
C THR A 128 11.01 -4.48 -4.71
N PHE A 129 11.27 -3.41 -5.45
CA PHE A 129 10.60 -2.14 -5.28
C PHE A 129 9.93 -1.69 -6.57
N ASP A 130 8.93 -0.84 -6.44
CA ASP A 130 8.22 -0.22 -7.54
C ASP A 130 7.73 1.16 -7.11
N GLU A 131 7.24 1.92 -8.04
CA GLU A 131 6.60 3.21 -7.79
C GLU A 131 5.20 3.17 -8.37
N MET A 132 4.19 3.35 -7.51
CA MET A 132 2.79 3.21 -7.91
C MET A 132 1.87 4.05 -7.03
N ILE A 133 0.65 4.26 -7.49
CA ILE A 133 -0.42 4.73 -6.63
C ILE A 133 -0.76 3.59 -5.68
N PHE A 134 -0.56 3.83 -4.37
CA PHE A 134 -0.80 2.82 -3.35
C PHE A 134 -2.09 3.13 -2.59
N GLU A 135 -3.01 2.19 -2.60
CA GLU A 135 -4.23 2.23 -1.81
C GLU A 135 -4.30 0.94 -0.99
N PRO A 136 -4.17 1.01 0.36
CA PRO A 136 -4.19 -0.18 1.19
C PRO A 136 -5.55 -0.86 1.12
N GLU A 137 -5.57 -2.18 1.33
CA GLU A 137 -6.82 -2.91 1.46
C GLU A 137 -7.54 -2.50 2.75
N GLN A 138 -8.87 -2.58 2.69
CA GLN A 138 -9.70 -2.34 3.87
C GLN A 138 -9.32 -3.32 4.99
N GLY A 139 -9.05 -2.81 6.17
CA GLY A 139 -8.61 -3.58 7.32
C GLY A 139 -7.09 -3.73 7.47
N PHE A 140 -6.33 -3.36 6.45
CA PHE A 140 -4.85 -3.34 6.48
C PHE A 140 -4.28 -1.93 6.41
N ASP A 141 -5.12 -0.93 6.45
CA ASP A 141 -4.75 0.46 6.63
C ASP A 141 -4.48 0.72 8.12
N ILE A 142 -3.46 1.50 8.37
CA ILE A 142 -3.11 1.91 9.74
C ILE A 142 -3.79 3.24 10.00
N HIS A 143 -4.68 3.25 11.00
CA HIS A 143 -5.26 4.49 11.50
C HIS A 143 -4.37 5.02 12.61
N GLU A 144 -3.83 6.21 12.44
CA GLU A 144 -3.22 6.96 13.53
C GLU A 144 -4.35 7.43 14.46
N HIS A 145 -4.25 6.99 15.67
CA HIS A 145 -5.15 7.44 16.74
C HIS A 145 -4.64 8.73 17.36
#